data_3a00285cec646ee385875a7db22e4ebf
#
_entry.id   3a00285cec646ee385875a7db22e4ebf
#
_cell.length_a   1.000
_cell.length_b   1.000
_cell.length_c   1.000
_cell.angle_alpha   90.00
_cell.angle_beta   90.00
_cell.angle_gamma   90.00
#
_symmetry.space_group_name_H-M   'P 1'
#
loop_
_entity.id
_entity.type
_entity.pdbx_description
1 polymer ?
#
loop_
_entity_poly.entity_id
_entity_poly.type
_entity_poly.pdbx_seq_one_letter_code
_entity_poly.pdbx_strand_id
1 'polypeptide(L)'
;MDTSGIELKDTSAQHVAVGEDSLTVDLADGRTIAVPLAWFPRLLHATAAERANWRLIGPGEGIHWPDLDEDISVASLLAGRRSNETGESLRRWLDGRKAK
;
A
#
# COMPACT_ATOMS: atom_id res chain seq x y z
N MET A 1 14.82 17.18 24.35
CA MET A 1 14.33 16.12 23.59
C MET A 1 14.86 16.17 22.21
N ASP A 2 15.44 15.18 21.87
CA ASP A 2 15.99 15.26 20.58
C ASP A 2 14.98 14.93 19.55
N THR A 3 15.23 15.47 18.41
CA THR A 3 14.35 15.30 17.29
C THR A 3 14.44 13.92 16.72
N SER A 4 15.39 13.18 17.19
CA SER A 4 15.53 11.81 16.78
C SER A 4 14.40 10.96 17.33
N GLY A 5 13.47 11.59 18.01
CA GLY A 5 12.33 10.88 18.51
C GLY A 5 11.49 10.24 17.43
N ILE A 6 11.63 10.68 16.19
CA ILE A 6 10.95 10.02 15.11
C ILE A 6 11.82 8.90 14.61
N GLU A 7 11.56 7.72 15.13
CA GLU A 7 12.27 6.52 14.73
C GLU A 7 11.44 5.80 13.68
N LEU A 8 12.06 4.90 12.93
CA LEU A 8 11.35 4.13 11.93
C LEU A 8 10.17 3.38 12.50
N LYS A 9 10.29 2.89 13.72
CA LYS A 9 9.19 2.17 14.35
C LYS A 9 7.98 3.05 14.61
N ASP A 10 8.19 4.35 14.78
CA ASP A 10 7.09 5.28 15.00
C ASP A 10 6.29 5.53 13.74
N THR A 11 6.90 5.26 12.59
CA THR A 11 6.23 5.40 11.30
C THR A 11 5.77 4.06 10.76
N SER A 12 5.78 3.02 11.59
CA SER A 12 5.31 1.70 11.17
C SER A 12 3.81 1.71 10.97
N ALA A 13 3.36 0.96 9.98
CA ALA A 13 1.94 0.80 9.74
C ALA A 13 1.33 -0.09 10.80
N GLN A 14 0.12 0.27 11.25
CA GLN A 14 -0.62 -0.54 12.21
C GLN A 14 -1.92 -1.05 11.61
N HIS A 15 -2.52 -0.26 10.73
CA HIS A 15 -3.78 -0.63 10.12
C HIS A 15 -3.87 -0.03 8.74
N VAL A 16 -4.53 -0.74 7.84
CA VAL A 16 -4.69 -0.34 6.44
C VAL A 16 -6.15 -0.43 6.06
N ALA A 17 -6.63 0.56 5.34
CA ALA A 17 -7.97 0.53 4.79
C ALA A 17 -7.88 0.94 3.33
N VAL A 18 -8.52 0.18 2.46
CA VAL A 18 -8.53 0.48 1.03
C VAL A 18 -9.97 0.74 0.62
N GLY A 19 -10.27 1.99 0.33
CA GLY A 19 -11.59 2.38 -0.12
C GLY A 19 -11.67 2.38 -1.65
N GLU A 20 -12.68 3.02 -2.19
CA GLU A 20 -12.84 3.10 -3.63
C GLU A 20 -11.89 4.11 -4.25
N ASP A 21 -11.54 5.16 -3.51
CA ASP A 21 -10.75 6.26 -4.05
C ASP A 21 -9.39 6.42 -3.37
N SER A 22 -9.21 5.86 -2.20
CA SER A 22 -7.97 6.10 -1.47
C SER A 22 -7.49 4.90 -0.67
N LEU A 23 -6.18 4.88 -0.48
CA LEU A 23 -5.50 3.96 0.41
C LEU A 23 -5.17 4.75 1.66
N THR A 24 -5.56 4.24 2.82
CA THR A 24 -5.34 4.91 4.10
C THR A 24 -4.53 4.00 5.01
N VAL A 25 -3.49 4.54 5.61
CA VAL A 25 -2.61 3.76 6.49
C VAL A 25 -2.45 4.50 7.81
N ASP A 26 -2.80 3.83 8.90
CA ASP A 26 -2.61 4.38 10.24
C ASP A 26 -1.23 3.98 10.74
N LEU A 27 -0.49 4.96 11.24
CA LEU A 27 0.86 4.76 11.72
C LEU A 27 0.92 4.67 13.23
N ALA A 28 1.98 4.05 13.73
CA ALA A 28 2.19 3.86 15.16
C ALA A 28 2.28 5.18 15.94
N ASP A 29 2.70 6.26 15.26
CA ASP A 29 2.83 7.55 15.92
C ASP A 29 1.52 8.35 15.97
N GLY A 30 0.43 7.76 15.51
CA GLY A 30 -0.87 8.39 15.56
C GLY A 30 -1.28 9.12 14.28
N ARG A 31 -0.38 9.22 13.33
CA ARG A 31 -0.70 9.85 12.05
C ARG A 31 -1.42 8.87 11.12
N THR A 32 -2.17 9.43 10.20
CA THR A 32 -2.80 8.65 9.15
C THR A 32 -2.35 9.22 7.81
N ILE A 33 -1.91 8.35 6.91
CA ILE A 33 -1.53 8.74 5.56
C ILE A 33 -2.65 8.29 4.64
N ALA A 34 -3.11 9.18 3.78
CA ALA A 34 -4.08 8.84 2.75
C ALA A 34 -3.50 9.23 1.39
N VAL A 35 -3.54 8.32 0.45
CA VAL A 35 -3.06 8.59 -0.91
C VAL A 35 -4.12 8.13 -1.91
N PRO A 36 -4.13 8.72 -3.12
CA PRO A 36 -5.06 8.28 -4.14
C PRO A 36 -4.84 6.82 -4.53
N LEU A 37 -5.90 6.07 -4.61
CA LEU A 37 -5.80 4.66 -5.00
C LEU A 37 -5.25 4.53 -6.43
N ALA A 38 -5.50 5.53 -7.27
CA ALA A 38 -4.98 5.55 -8.63
C ALA A 38 -3.47 5.50 -8.71
N TRP A 39 -2.76 5.83 -7.62
CA TRP A 39 -1.30 5.71 -7.57
C TRP A 39 -0.85 4.25 -7.62
N PHE A 40 -1.75 3.31 -7.32
CA PHE A 40 -1.44 1.88 -7.25
C PHE A 40 -2.43 1.10 -8.10
N PRO A 41 -2.13 0.97 -9.41
CA PRO A 41 -3.10 0.39 -10.36
C PRO A 41 -3.62 -0.99 -10.00
N ARG A 42 -2.79 -1.85 -9.44
CA ARG A 42 -3.26 -3.19 -9.05
C ARG A 42 -4.31 -3.12 -7.96
N LEU A 43 -4.14 -2.20 -7.00
CA LEU A 43 -5.16 -1.99 -5.97
C LEU A 43 -6.43 -1.39 -6.57
N LEU A 44 -6.26 -0.48 -7.53
CA LEU A 44 -7.39 0.17 -8.17
C LEU A 44 -8.28 -0.85 -8.89
N HIS A 45 -7.67 -1.85 -9.52
CA HIS A 45 -8.40 -2.88 -10.27
C HIS A 45 -8.76 -4.11 -9.45
N ALA A 46 -8.47 -4.09 -8.16
CA ALA A 46 -8.71 -5.23 -7.30
C ALA A 46 -10.15 -5.29 -6.82
N THR A 47 -10.57 -6.48 -6.40
CA THR A 47 -11.88 -6.64 -5.76
C THR A 47 -11.81 -6.15 -4.33
N ALA A 48 -12.97 -5.94 -3.72
CA ALA A 48 -13.02 -5.54 -2.32
C ALA A 48 -12.35 -6.58 -1.41
N ALA A 49 -12.57 -7.85 -1.71
CA ALA A 49 -11.96 -8.93 -0.93
C ALA A 49 -10.44 -8.91 -1.03
N GLU A 50 -9.92 -8.68 -2.24
CA GLU A 50 -8.47 -8.61 -2.46
C GLU A 50 -7.87 -7.41 -1.74
N ARG A 51 -8.55 -6.26 -1.77
CA ARG A 51 -8.09 -5.06 -1.08
C ARG A 51 -8.06 -5.25 0.43
N ALA A 52 -8.97 -6.05 0.96
CA ALA A 52 -9.04 -6.31 2.39
C ALA A 52 -8.03 -7.36 2.84
N ASN A 53 -7.46 -8.12 1.91
CA ASN A 53 -6.52 -9.17 2.25
C ASN A 53 -5.08 -8.66 2.19
N TRP A 54 -4.70 -7.93 3.23
CA TRP A 54 -3.35 -7.38 3.35
C TRP A 54 -2.70 -7.88 4.63
N ARG A 55 -1.39 -7.82 4.66
CA ARG A 55 -0.65 -8.10 5.89
C ARG A 55 0.56 -7.20 5.96
N LEU A 56 1.02 -6.97 7.17
CA LEU A 56 2.19 -6.12 7.38
C LEU A 56 3.46 -6.91 7.10
N ILE A 57 4.45 -6.22 6.56
CA ILE A 57 5.78 -6.77 6.34
C ILE A 57 6.61 -6.35 7.54
N GLY A 58 7.22 -7.35 8.21
CA GLY A 58 8.02 -7.09 9.40
C GLY A 58 7.20 -6.37 10.47
N PRO A 59 7.79 -5.42 11.19
CA PRO A 59 7.07 -4.68 12.23
C PRO A 59 6.19 -3.56 11.68
N GLY A 60 5.84 -3.59 10.41
CA GLY A 60 5.00 -2.56 9.81
C GLY A 60 5.76 -1.63 8.88
N GLU A 61 6.90 -2.08 8.37
CA GLU A 61 7.69 -1.30 7.41
C GLU A 61 7.01 -1.22 6.06
N GLY A 62 6.18 -2.20 5.75
CA GLY A 62 5.48 -2.25 4.49
C GLY A 62 4.20 -3.05 4.60
N ILE A 63 3.47 -3.09 3.51
CA ILE A 63 2.19 -3.78 3.42
C ILE A 63 2.23 -4.67 2.18
N HIS A 64 1.77 -5.90 2.34
CA HIS A 64 1.75 -6.89 1.26
C HIS A 64 0.33 -7.34 1.00
N TRP A 65 -0.05 -7.35 -0.29
CA TRP A 65 -1.33 -7.89 -0.75
C TRP A 65 -1.04 -9.15 -1.55
N PRO A 66 -1.21 -10.34 -0.95
CA PRO A 66 -0.83 -11.59 -1.63
C PRO A 66 -1.61 -11.88 -2.92
N ASP A 67 -2.88 -11.51 -2.96
CA ASP A 67 -3.69 -11.77 -4.16
C ASP A 67 -3.27 -10.91 -5.35
N LEU A 68 -2.58 -9.82 -5.09
CA LEU A 68 -2.22 -8.85 -6.11
C LEU A 68 -0.73 -8.85 -6.41
N ASP A 69 0.04 -9.58 -5.62
CA ASP A 69 1.50 -9.54 -5.68
C ASP A 69 1.98 -8.08 -5.60
N GLU A 70 1.41 -7.35 -4.64
CA GLU A 70 1.70 -5.94 -4.47
C GLU A 70 2.32 -5.69 -3.10
N ASP A 71 3.43 -4.95 -3.07
CA ASP A 71 4.10 -4.54 -1.85
C ASP A 71 4.23 -3.02 -1.87
N ILE A 72 3.89 -2.38 -0.76
CA ILE A 72 4.02 -0.94 -0.64
C ILE A 72 4.76 -0.65 0.65
N SER A 73 5.86 0.11 0.57
CA SER A 73 6.59 0.49 1.76
C SER A 73 6.02 1.77 2.35
N VAL A 74 6.01 1.84 3.67
CA VAL A 74 5.56 3.05 4.37
C VAL A 74 6.48 4.23 4.01
N ALA A 75 7.79 3.98 3.88
CA ALA A 75 8.72 5.03 3.51
C ALA A 75 8.37 5.64 2.14
N SER A 76 7.97 4.81 1.20
CA SER A 76 7.54 5.29 -0.12
C SER A 76 6.28 6.12 -0.03
N LEU A 77 5.33 5.69 0.80
CA LEU A 77 4.10 6.46 0.99
C LEU A 77 4.40 7.84 1.58
N LEU A 78 5.27 7.87 2.59
CA LEU A 78 5.65 9.14 3.21
C LEU A 78 6.37 10.05 2.24
N ALA A 79 7.13 9.48 1.31
CA ALA A 79 7.85 10.25 0.30
C ALA A 79 6.96 10.66 -0.87
N GLY A 80 5.71 10.21 -0.90
CA GLY A 80 4.79 10.53 -1.99
C GLY A 80 5.08 9.81 -3.28
N ARG A 81 5.70 8.64 -3.19
CA ARG A 81 6.03 7.87 -4.38
C ARG A 81 4.84 7.03 -4.83
N ARG A 82 4.69 6.96 -6.14
CA ARG A 82 3.64 6.16 -6.76
C ARG A 82 4.20 4.80 -7.18
N SER A 83 3.31 3.90 -7.59
CA SER A 83 3.72 2.61 -8.12
C SER A 83 4.59 2.79 -9.36
N ASN A 84 5.54 1.88 -9.55
CA ASN A 84 6.37 1.84 -10.74
C ASN A 84 5.72 0.97 -11.83
N GLU A 85 4.49 0.55 -11.62
CA GLU A 85 3.80 -0.32 -12.58
C GLU A 85 3.68 0.38 -13.93
N THR A 86 4.18 -0.24 -14.99
CA THR A 86 4.03 0.32 -16.33
C THR A 86 2.68 -0.10 -16.90
N GLY A 87 2.22 0.60 -17.93
CA GLY A 87 0.99 0.23 -18.58
C GLY A 87 1.04 -1.17 -19.18
N GLU A 88 2.20 -1.55 -19.71
CA GLU A 88 2.38 -2.88 -20.28
C GLU A 88 2.35 -3.97 -19.21
N SER A 89 3.02 -3.73 -18.09
CA SER A 89 3.02 -4.67 -16.98
C SER A 89 1.59 -4.83 -16.42
N LEU A 90 0.89 -3.73 -16.28
CA LEU A 90 -0.48 -3.76 -15.77
C LEU A 90 -1.39 -4.53 -16.73
N ARG A 91 -1.23 -4.31 -18.02
CA ARG A 91 -2.04 -5.02 -19.02
C ARG A 91 -1.82 -6.52 -18.94
N ARG A 92 -0.57 -6.96 -18.81
CA ARG A 92 -0.27 -8.37 -18.70
C ARG A 92 -0.91 -8.97 -17.43
N TRP A 93 -0.85 -8.23 -16.34
CA TRP A 93 -1.44 -8.68 -15.09
C TRP A 93 -2.96 -8.79 -15.20
N LEU A 94 -3.60 -7.79 -15.82
CA LEU A 94 -5.05 -7.80 -16.03
C LEU A 94 -5.46 -8.94 -16.95
N ASP A 95 -4.69 -9.20 -18.01
CA ASP A 95 -4.98 -10.28 -18.93
C ASP A 95 -4.88 -11.63 -18.25
N GLY A 96 -3.91 -11.80 -17.37
CA GLY A 96 -3.77 -13.02 -16.60
C GLY A 96 -4.98 -13.27 -15.70
N ARG A 97 -5.58 -12.22 -15.18
CA ARG A 97 -6.77 -12.35 -14.34
C ARG A 97 -7.98 -12.78 -15.17
N LYS A 98 -8.08 -12.29 -16.39
CA LYS A 98 -9.16 -12.68 -17.27
C LYS A 98 -9.07 -14.14 -17.71
N ALA A 99 -7.86 -14.65 -17.78
CA ALA A 99 -7.63 -16.03 -18.21
C ALA A 99 -8.09 -17.06 -17.20
N LYS A 100 -8.40 -16.64 -16.01
CA LYS A 100 -8.91 -17.54 -14.98
C LYS A 100 -10.45 -17.67 -15.13
#